data_7e67445f64bc5a8a970000a49de0c017
#
_entry.id   7e67445f64bc5a8a970000a49de0c017
#
_cell.length_a   1.000
_cell.length_b   1.000
_cell.length_c   1.000
_cell.angle_alpha   90.00
_cell.angle_beta   90.00
_cell.angle_gamma   90.00
#
_symmetry.space_group_name_H-M   'P 1'
#
loop_
_entity.id
_entity.type
_entity.pdbx_description
1 polymer ?
#
loop_
_entity_poly.entity_id
_entity_poly.type
_entity_poly.pdbx_seq_one_letter_code
_entity_poly.pdbx_strand_id
1 'polypeptide(L)'
;MSTNSQSSDLKNRILFTLFVLSIYRLGTFVPLPGIDPSQLQTLMEGNQKGLLGMFNIFAGGAISRMAIFALGIMPYISSSIIVQLLTGVSDYFKNLKNQGEIGRKKITQLTRYGTVILGTVQGYGLAVGLEASANLVINPGIFFKISTVTTIVAGTIFLMWLGEQITQRGIGNGISLIIFSGIVAEIPRALVTTFELGRTGAISTLMIIGIFTLLVLTIMFIVFMERALRKILINYPKKQMGNKMYGGESSFLPLKINQAGVIPAIFASALLLLPITFSNFNFSTNETFLNISSYFSQGQPLYMLLYASGIIFFTFFYTSITFNPNETADNLRKYGGFIPGIRPGESTALYIDNILTKLTTIGALYLTLVCLMPEFLIANYPIPFYLGGTSILIVVVVAIDTVTQVQTRLMSSQYEQLIKKTKFGK
;
A
#
# COMPACT_ATOMS: atom_id res chain seq x y z
N MET A 1 -33.10 15.01 -19.48
CA MET A 1 -32.11 14.04 -20.01
C MET A 1 -30.76 14.01 -19.27
N SER A 2 -30.48 14.87 -18.28
CA SER A 2 -29.15 14.95 -17.62
C SER A 2 -28.96 14.13 -16.32
N THR A 3 -30.01 13.52 -15.78
CA THR A 3 -29.94 12.73 -14.56
C THR A 3 -29.36 11.33 -14.78
N ASN A 4 -29.44 10.78 -15.98
CA ASN A 4 -28.87 9.47 -16.33
C ASN A 4 -27.36 9.55 -16.62
N SER A 5 -26.81 10.72 -16.98
CA SER A 5 -25.41 10.82 -17.40
C SER A 5 -24.40 10.72 -16.25
N GLN A 6 -24.72 11.24 -15.04
CA GLN A 6 -23.76 11.24 -13.91
C GLN A 6 -23.80 9.95 -13.10
N SER A 7 -24.97 9.31 -12.95
CA SER A 7 -25.02 7.95 -12.40
C SER A 7 -24.38 6.95 -13.37
N SER A 8 -24.45 7.21 -14.68
CA SER A 8 -23.72 6.43 -15.67
C SER A 8 -22.20 6.65 -15.61
N ASP A 9 -21.71 7.87 -15.29
CA ASP A 9 -20.28 8.13 -15.12
C ASP A 9 -19.67 7.34 -13.95
N LEU A 10 -20.33 7.35 -12.77
CA LEU A 10 -19.89 6.55 -11.64
C LEU A 10 -19.91 5.05 -11.95
N LYS A 11 -20.99 4.57 -12.58
CA LYS A 11 -21.12 3.17 -13.02
C LYS A 11 -20.00 2.80 -13.99
N ASN A 12 -19.72 3.65 -14.97
CA ASN A 12 -18.67 3.43 -15.97
C ASN A 12 -17.28 3.38 -15.31
N ARG A 13 -17.00 4.21 -14.32
CA ARG A 13 -15.74 4.21 -13.56
C ARG A 13 -15.58 2.94 -12.73
N ILE A 14 -16.66 2.48 -12.08
CA ILE A 14 -16.63 1.20 -11.34
C ILE A 14 -16.39 0.05 -12.31
N LEU A 15 -17.12 -0.02 -13.42
CA LEU A 15 -16.96 -1.05 -14.44
C LEU A 15 -15.55 -1.04 -15.04
N PHE A 16 -15.00 0.14 -15.32
CA PHE A 16 -13.63 0.28 -15.81
C PHE A 16 -12.62 -0.26 -14.78
N THR A 17 -12.79 0.09 -13.51
CA THR A 17 -11.91 -0.41 -12.43
C THR A 17 -11.96 -1.94 -12.35
N LEU A 18 -13.16 -2.53 -12.35
CA LEU A 18 -13.34 -3.98 -12.31
C LEU A 18 -12.76 -4.66 -13.56
N PHE A 19 -12.94 -4.07 -14.73
CA PHE A 19 -12.38 -4.58 -15.98
C PHE A 19 -10.83 -4.61 -15.93
N VAL A 20 -10.20 -3.53 -15.48
CA VAL A 20 -8.73 -3.47 -15.37
C VAL A 20 -8.22 -4.48 -14.32
N LEU A 21 -8.92 -4.64 -13.19
CA LEU A 21 -8.56 -5.66 -12.20
C LEU A 21 -8.71 -7.09 -12.75
N SER A 22 -9.68 -7.33 -13.63
CA SER A 22 -9.82 -8.61 -14.33
C SER A 22 -8.65 -8.88 -15.29
N ILE A 23 -8.19 -7.85 -16.03
CA ILE A 23 -6.98 -7.97 -16.88
C ILE A 23 -5.76 -8.29 -16.02
N TYR A 24 -5.57 -7.59 -14.89
CA TYR A 24 -4.52 -7.92 -13.95
C TYR A 24 -4.58 -9.39 -13.51
N ARG A 25 -5.76 -9.86 -13.14
CA ARG A 25 -5.93 -11.23 -12.67
C ARG A 25 -5.64 -12.26 -13.77
N LEU A 26 -6.08 -12.03 -14.99
CA LEU A 26 -5.74 -12.89 -16.14
C LEU A 26 -4.22 -12.98 -16.36
N GLY A 27 -3.50 -11.86 -16.28
CA GLY A 27 -2.05 -11.85 -16.46
C GLY A 27 -1.28 -12.58 -15.35
N THR A 28 -1.86 -12.77 -14.16
CA THR A 28 -1.23 -13.60 -13.11
C THR A 28 -1.27 -15.11 -13.41
N PHE A 29 -1.96 -15.53 -14.47
CA PHE A 29 -2.01 -16.92 -14.93
C PHE A 29 -1.17 -17.17 -16.19
N VAL A 30 -0.65 -16.14 -16.83
CA VAL A 30 0.20 -16.30 -18.04
C VAL A 30 1.61 -16.64 -17.60
N PRO A 31 2.09 -17.87 -17.84
CA PRO A 31 3.42 -18.31 -17.36
C PRO A 31 4.55 -17.66 -18.16
N LEU A 32 5.72 -17.56 -17.54
CA LEU A 32 6.96 -17.15 -18.21
C LEU A 32 7.42 -18.23 -19.21
N PRO A 33 7.93 -17.82 -20.36
CA PRO A 33 8.44 -18.77 -21.35
C PRO A 33 9.71 -19.47 -20.83
N GLY A 34 9.84 -20.77 -21.12
CA GLY A 34 11.04 -21.56 -20.81
C GLY A 34 11.09 -22.19 -19.40
N ILE A 35 9.99 -22.16 -18.65
CA ILE A 35 9.87 -22.79 -17.33
C ILE A 35 8.95 -24.01 -17.43
N ASP A 36 9.32 -25.10 -16.75
CA ASP A 36 8.50 -26.30 -16.63
C ASP A 36 7.47 -26.13 -15.47
N PRO A 37 6.15 -26.11 -15.76
CA PRO A 37 5.13 -25.89 -14.74
C PRO A 37 5.04 -27.02 -13.71
N SER A 38 5.39 -28.26 -14.08
CA SER A 38 5.29 -29.42 -13.20
C SER A 38 6.37 -29.41 -12.11
N GLN A 39 7.58 -29.04 -12.47
CA GLN A 39 8.71 -28.91 -11.53
C GLN A 39 8.53 -27.69 -10.61
N LEU A 40 7.90 -26.63 -11.12
CA LEU A 40 7.62 -25.45 -10.35
C LEU A 40 6.68 -25.72 -9.17
N GLN A 41 5.64 -26.51 -9.38
CA GLN A 41 4.66 -26.83 -8.34
C GLN A 41 5.31 -27.59 -7.18
N THR A 42 6.17 -28.57 -7.45
CA THR A 42 6.88 -29.35 -6.42
C THR A 42 7.84 -28.47 -5.60
N LEU A 43 8.56 -27.54 -6.23
CA LEU A 43 9.48 -26.64 -5.55
C LEU A 43 8.72 -25.61 -4.66
N MET A 44 7.57 -25.15 -5.11
CA MET A 44 6.76 -24.17 -4.37
C MET A 44 6.06 -24.78 -3.16
N GLU A 45 5.65 -26.04 -3.22
CA GLU A 45 5.07 -26.74 -2.07
C GLU A 45 6.06 -26.89 -0.91
N GLY A 46 7.36 -27.04 -1.20
CA GLY A 46 8.45 -27.09 -0.20
C GLY A 46 8.81 -25.74 0.40
N ASN A 47 8.70 -24.65 -0.34
CA ASN A 47 9.23 -23.32 0.00
C ASN A 47 8.15 -22.26 0.35
N GLN A 48 6.92 -22.66 0.60
CA GLN A 48 5.83 -21.71 0.95
C GLN A 48 6.02 -20.98 2.29
N LYS A 49 6.96 -21.45 3.13
CA LYS A 49 7.29 -20.84 4.41
C LYS A 49 8.44 -19.86 4.22
N GLY A 50 8.17 -18.56 4.29
CA GLY A 50 9.21 -17.54 4.26
C GLY A 50 8.84 -16.32 3.43
N LEU A 51 9.84 -15.47 3.17
CA LEU A 51 9.69 -14.21 2.46
C LEU A 51 9.15 -14.36 1.02
N LEU A 52 9.48 -15.45 0.33
CA LEU A 52 8.89 -15.77 -0.98
C LEU A 52 7.36 -15.92 -0.91
N GLY A 53 6.84 -16.46 0.20
CA GLY A 53 5.41 -16.53 0.45
C GLY A 53 4.75 -15.14 0.56
N MET A 54 5.39 -14.18 1.25
CA MET A 54 4.88 -12.80 1.31
C MET A 54 4.88 -12.12 -0.06
N PHE A 55 5.97 -12.26 -0.83
CA PHE A 55 6.00 -11.74 -2.19
C PHE A 55 4.90 -12.32 -3.06
N ASN A 56 4.66 -13.61 -2.92
CA ASN A 56 3.63 -14.30 -3.66
C ASN A 56 2.22 -13.73 -3.37
N ILE A 57 1.95 -13.35 -2.11
CA ILE A 57 0.68 -12.72 -1.71
C ILE A 57 0.54 -11.35 -2.38
N PHE A 58 1.56 -10.49 -2.31
CA PHE A 58 1.53 -9.17 -2.94
C PHE A 58 1.44 -9.25 -4.48
N ALA A 59 2.02 -10.29 -5.07
CA ALA A 59 1.91 -10.57 -6.49
C ALA A 59 0.63 -11.33 -6.89
N GLY A 60 -0.27 -11.64 -5.92
CA GLY A 60 -1.52 -12.35 -6.17
C GLY A 60 -1.35 -13.78 -6.66
N GLY A 61 -0.35 -14.50 -6.15
CA GLY A 61 -0.02 -15.86 -6.56
C GLY A 61 0.78 -15.96 -7.86
N ALA A 62 1.23 -14.83 -8.42
CA ALA A 62 1.96 -14.83 -9.70
C ALA A 62 3.36 -15.45 -9.58
N ILE A 63 4.00 -15.39 -8.41
CA ILE A 63 5.32 -16.03 -8.18
C ILE A 63 5.19 -17.55 -8.15
N SER A 64 4.19 -18.07 -7.47
CA SER A 64 3.99 -19.53 -7.40
C SER A 64 3.67 -20.17 -8.76
N ARG A 65 3.22 -19.38 -9.73
CA ARG A 65 2.94 -19.78 -11.10
C ARG A 65 4.02 -19.31 -12.07
N MET A 66 5.03 -18.60 -11.60
CA MET A 66 6.02 -17.89 -12.42
C MET A 66 5.36 -17.19 -13.61
N ALA A 67 4.40 -16.34 -13.30
CA ALA A 67 3.67 -15.58 -14.31
C ALA A 67 4.46 -14.34 -14.74
N ILE A 68 4.03 -13.72 -15.84
CA ILE A 68 4.59 -12.45 -16.36
C ILE A 68 4.57 -11.32 -15.33
N PHE A 69 3.66 -11.39 -14.34
CA PHE A 69 3.55 -10.44 -13.22
C PHE A 69 4.23 -10.94 -11.94
N ALA A 70 5.24 -11.82 -12.03
CA ALA A 70 5.91 -12.39 -10.86
C ALA A 70 6.48 -11.35 -9.89
N LEU A 71 7.08 -10.26 -10.36
CA LEU A 71 7.53 -9.15 -9.52
C LEU A 71 6.37 -8.23 -9.07
N GLY A 72 5.20 -8.34 -9.68
CA GLY A 72 4.05 -7.48 -9.37
C GLY A 72 4.39 -6.00 -9.50
N ILE A 73 3.90 -5.20 -8.54
CA ILE A 73 4.14 -3.75 -8.45
C ILE A 73 5.33 -3.41 -7.53
N MET A 74 6.01 -4.41 -6.93
CA MET A 74 7.07 -4.19 -5.94
C MET A 74 8.20 -3.27 -6.43
N PRO A 75 8.75 -3.40 -7.67
CA PRO A 75 9.79 -2.48 -8.16
C PRO A 75 9.31 -1.03 -8.21
N TYR A 76 8.04 -0.81 -8.53
CA TYR A 76 7.46 0.53 -8.53
C TYR A 76 7.31 1.10 -7.12
N ILE A 77 6.87 0.29 -6.16
CA ILE A 77 6.77 0.71 -4.75
C ILE A 77 8.15 1.11 -4.24
N SER A 78 9.17 0.26 -4.43
CA SER A 78 10.54 0.54 -4.00
C SER A 78 11.11 1.81 -4.64
N SER A 79 10.89 2.01 -5.94
CA SER A 79 11.28 3.24 -6.64
C SER A 79 10.56 4.47 -6.09
N SER A 80 9.26 4.36 -5.84
CA SER A 80 8.46 5.44 -5.27
C SER A 80 8.95 5.83 -3.87
N ILE A 81 9.32 4.84 -3.05
CA ILE A 81 9.92 5.07 -1.72
C ILE A 81 11.21 5.87 -1.84
N ILE A 82 12.13 5.42 -2.70
CA ILE A 82 13.43 6.08 -2.91
C ILE A 82 13.23 7.53 -3.36
N VAL A 83 12.35 7.76 -4.32
CA VAL A 83 12.07 9.11 -4.82
C VAL A 83 11.40 9.97 -3.74
N GLN A 84 10.50 9.43 -2.92
CA GLN A 84 9.88 10.16 -1.80
C GLN A 84 10.90 10.49 -0.71
N LEU A 85 11.81 9.56 -0.36
CA LEU A 85 12.91 9.84 0.55
C LEU A 85 13.79 10.98 0.02
N LEU A 86 14.12 10.96 -1.27
CA LEU A 86 14.88 12.03 -1.91
C LEU A 86 14.17 13.38 -1.88
N THR A 87 12.82 13.42 -1.94
CA THR A 87 12.07 14.68 -1.80
C THR A 87 12.14 15.26 -0.38
N GLY A 88 12.40 14.43 0.63
CA GLY A 88 12.61 14.88 2.00
C GLY A 88 14.03 15.36 2.30
N VAL A 89 15.03 14.77 1.64
CA VAL A 89 16.46 14.99 1.95
C VAL A 89 17.13 15.97 0.98
N SER A 90 16.79 15.94 -0.30
CA SER A 90 17.45 16.74 -1.34
C SER A 90 16.66 18.01 -1.66
N ASP A 91 17.34 19.17 -1.59
CA ASP A 91 16.76 20.47 -1.96
C ASP A 91 16.29 20.54 -3.41
N TYR A 92 16.99 19.84 -4.33
CA TYR A 92 16.56 19.73 -5.72
C TYR A 92 15.16 19.12 -5.86
N PHE A 93 14.92 17.97 -5.21
CA PHE A 93 13.63 17.29 -5.25
C PHE A 93 12.56 18.06 -4.49
N LYS A 94 12.91 18.73 -3.39
CA LYS A 94 12.02 19.61 -2.63
C LYS A 94 11.53 20.78 -3.50
N ASN A 95 12.45 21.44 -4.20
CA ASN A 95 12.13 22.51 -5.13
C ASN A 95 11.26 22.00 -6.29
N LEU A 96 11.53 20.80 -6.79
CA LEU A 96 10.74 20.17 -7.83
C LEU A 96 9.30 19.93 -7.35
N LYS A 97 9.11 19.45 -6.11
CA LYS A 97 7.79 19.27 -5.49
C LYS A 97 7.01 20.59 -5.40
N ASN A 98 7.70 21.69 -5.09
CA ASN A 98 7.11 23.02 -4.96
C ASN A 98 6.69 23.66 -6.31
N GLN A 99 7.17 23.14 -7.45
CA GLN A 99 6.78 23.58 -8.80
C GLN A 99 5.36 23.13 -9.21
N GLY A 100 4.59 22.53 -8.33
CA GLY A 100 3.21 22.12 -8.59
C GLY A 100 3.10 20.96 -9.60
N GLU A 101 2.23 21.08 -10.61
CA GLU A 101 1.96 19.99 -11.56
C GLU A 101 3.16 19.60 -12.44
N ILE A 102 4.00 20.57 -12.83
CA ILE A 102 5.18 20.31 -13.66
C ILE A 102 6.19 19.48 -12.86
N GLY A 103 6.43 19.84 -11.62
CA GLY A 103 7.31 19.11 -10.74
C GLY A 103 6.81 17.70 -10.43
N ARG A 104 5.50 17.53 -10.19
CA ARG A 104 4.88 16.21 -9.98
C ARG A 104 5.06 15.29 -11.19
N LYS A 105 4.91 15.80 -12.42
CA LYS A 105 5.15 15.02 -13.64
C LYS A 105 6.58 14.52 -13.72
N LYS A 106 7.58 15.38 -13.41
CA LYS A 106 8.99 14.98 -13.38
C LYS A 106 9.30 13.94 -12.30
N ILE A 107 8.75 14.11 -11.11
CA ILE A 107 8.87 13.13 -10.01
C ILE A 107 8.30 11.77 -10.45
N THR A 108 7.12 11.75 -11.07
CA THR A 108 6.52 10.52 -11.59
C THR A 108 7.37 9.87 -12.69
N GLN A 109 7.98 10.66 -13.59
CA GLN A 109 8.92 10.13 -14.59
C GLN A 109 10.15 9.48 -13.95
N LEU A 110 10.75 10.13 -12.96
CA LEU A 110 11.90 9.58 -12.23
C LEU A 110 11.53 8.27 -11.52
N THR A 111 10.33 8.20 -10.92
CA THR A 111 9.83 6.96 -10.33
C THR A 111 9.69 5.85 -11.38
N ARG A 112 9.20 6.15 -12.58
CA ARG A 112 9.08 5.16 -13.67
C ARG A 112 10.45 4.66 -14.13
N TYR A 113 11.44 5.54 -14.32
CA TYR A 113 12.81 5.13 -14.66
C TYR A 113 13.44 4.28 -13.55
N GLY A 114 13.29 4.68 -12.29
CA GLY A 114 13.73 3.89 -11.15
C GLY A 114 13.06 2.52 -11.09
N THR A 115 11.78 2.42 -11.47
CA THR A 115 11.04 1.14 -11.56
C THR A 115 11.66 0.22 -12.61
N VAL A 116 12.03 0.74 -13.77
CA VAL A 116 12.67 -0.07 -14.83
C VAL A 116 14.03 -0.58 -14.36
N ILE A 117 14.85 0.29 -13.74
CA ILE A 117 16.17 -0.10 -13.23
C ILE A 117 16.04 -1.18 -12.15
N LEU A 118 15.21 -0.94 -11.13
CA LEU A 118 15.01 -1.89 -10.04
C LEU A 118 14.37 -3.20 -10.53
N GLY A 119 13.38 -3.10 -11.43
CA GLY A 119 12.75 -4.27 -12.06
C GLY A 119 13.74 -5.11 -12.86
N THR A 120 14.67 -4.48 -13.57
CA THR A 120 15.75 -5.19 -14.30
C THR A 120 16.68 -5.92 -13.34
N VAL A 121 17.12 -5.23 -12.27
CA VAL A 121 17.98 -5.83 -11.25
C VAL A 121 17.29 -6.99 -10.55
N GLN A 122 16.07 -6.81 -10.07
CA GLN A 122 15.30 -7.85 -9.38
C GLN A 122 14.93 -8.99 -10.32
N GLY A 123 14.54 -8.69 -11.57
CA GLY A 123 14.24 -9.68 -12.60
C GLY A 123 15.44 -10.54 -12.97
N TYR A 124 16.63 -9.94 -13.04
CA TYR A 124 17.87 -10.67 -13.26
C TYR A 124 18.20 -11.60 -12.09
N GLY A 125 18.06 -11.13 -10.85
CA GLY A 125 18.23 -11.97 -9.66
C GLY A 125 17.29 -13.16 -9.63
N LEU A 126 16.03 -12.93 -10.01
CA LEU A 126 15.03 -13.99 -10.10
C LEU A 126 15.39 -14.99 -11.21
N ALA A 127 15.83 -14.53 -12.39
CA ALA A 127 16.23 -15.40 -13.50
C ALA A 127 17.43 -16.28 -13.13
N VAL A 128 18.44 -15.73 -12.43
CA VAL A 128 19.60 -16.48 -11.94
C VAL A 128 19.18 -17.50 -10.87
N GLY A 129 18.30 -17.12 -9.95
CA GLY A 129 17.77 -18.04 -8.92
C GLY A 129 16.98 -19.21 -9.49
N LEU A 130 16.19 -18.95 -10.56
CA LEU A 130 15.46 -20.01 -11.28
C LEU A 130 16.40 -20.98 -12.02
N GLU A 131 17.45 -20.44 -12.65
CA GLU A 131 18.43 -21.28 -13.35
C GLU A 131 19.27 -22.13 -12.39
N ALA A 132 19.53 -21.64 -11.17
CA ALA A 132 20.21 -22.39 -10.12
C ALA A 132 19.37 -23.55 -9.56
N SER A 133 18.04 -23.54 -9.76
CA SER A 133 17.15 -24.62 -9.34
C SER A 133 17.16 -25.74 -10.35
N ALA A 134 17.53 -26.96 -9.91
CA ALA A 134 17.68 -28.12 -10.79
C ALA A 134 16.37 -28.43 -11.56
N ASN A 135 16.49 -28.59 -12.87
CA ASN A 135 15.43 -29.04 -13.80
C ASN A 135 14.21 -28.11 -13.95
N LEU A 136 14.28 -26.87 -13.45
CA LEU A 136 13.17 -25.91 -13.56
C LEU A 136 13.14 -25.23 -14.92
N VAL A 137 14.31 -24.95 -15.48
CA VAL A 137 14.47 -24.25 -16.76
C VAL A 137 14.74 -25.24 -17.86
N ILE A 138 13.92 -25.22 -18.92
CA ILE A 138 14.03 -26.18 -20.05
C ILE A 138 15.35 -25.97 -20.80
N ASN A 139 15.73 -24.74 -21.09
CA ASN A 139 16.96 -24.38 -21.78
C ASN A 139 17.69 -23.28 -20.99
N PRO A 140 18.60 -23.65 -20.04
CA PRO A 140 19.38 -22.68 -19.30
C PRO A 140 20.37 -21.93 -20.22
N GLY A 141 20.60 -20.63 -19.95
CA GLY A 141 21.56 -19.83 -20.68
C GLY A 141 21.20 -18.35 -20.75
N ILE A 142 22.03 -17.58 -21.46
CA ILE A 142 21.89 -16.14 -21.58
C ILE A 142 20.54 -15.74 -22.21
N PHE A 143 20.05 -16.51 -23.17
CA PHE A 143 18.77 -16.26 -23.84
C PHE A 143 17.60 -16.36 -22.87
N PHE A 144 17.58 -17.36 -21.99
CA PHE A 144 16.57 -17.49 -20.92
C PHE A 144 16.59 -16.26 -20.00
N LYS A 145 17.79 -15.85 -19.52
CA LYS A 145 17.93 -14.69 -18.64
C LYS A 145 17.38 -13.41 -19.28
N ILE A 146 17.77 -13.11 -20.52
CA ILE A 146 17.30 -11.93 -21.24
C ILE A 146 15.79 -11.99 -21.47
N SER A 147 15.27 -13.12 -21.92
CA SER A 147 13.83 -13.30 -22.15
C SER A 147 13.02 -13.11 -20.87
N THR A 148 13.44 -13.76 -19.78
CA THR A 148 12.78 -13.66 -18.47
C THR A 148 12.80 -12.25 -17.93
N VAL A 149 13.98 -11.58 -17.92
CA VAL A 149 14.11 -10.19 -17.44
C VAL A 149 13.22 -9.25 -18.25
N THR A 150 13.28 -9.35 -19.59
CA THR A 150 12.48 -8.49 -20.47
C THR A 150 10.98 -8.68 -20.23
N THR A 151 10.53 -9.94 -20.11
CA THR A 151 9.12 -10.26 -19.89
C THR A 151 8.62 -9.75 -18.53
N ILE A 152 9.38 -9.95 -17.47
CA ILE A 152 9.01 -9.50 -16.11
C ILE A 152 9.00 -7.98 -16.02
N VAL A 153 10.00 -7.30 -16.60
CA VAL A 153 10.06 -5.82 -16.61
C VAL A 153 8.91 -5.25 -17.43
N ALA A 154 8.61 -5.83 -18.60
CA ALA A 154 7.45 -5.44 -19.39
C ALA A 154 6.14 -5.63 -18.60
N GLY A 155 6.00 -6.75 -17.89
CA GLY A 155 4.86 -7.02 -17.00
C GLY A 155 4.73 -5.96 -15.90
N THR A 156 5.82 -5.60 -15.24
CA THR A 156 5.82 -4.57 -14.19
C THR A 156 5.43 -3.19 -14.74
N ILE A 157 5.97 -2.80 -15.90
CA ILE A 157 5.62 -1.53 -16.56
C ILE A 157 4.13 -1.51 -16.95
N PHE A 158 3.63 -2.63 -17.44
CA PHE A 158 2.22 -2.77 -17.79
C PHE A 158 1.31 -2.64 -16.56
N LEU A 159 1.67 -3.27 -15.44
CA LEU A 159 0.93 -3.13 -14.17
C LEU A 159 0.96 -1.70 -13.64
N MET A 160 2.09 -1.03 -13.71
CA MET A 160 2.22 0.38 -13.36
C MET A 160 1.28 1.25 -14.21
N TRP A 161 1.26 1.02 -15.53
CA TRP A 161 0.36 1.73 -16.43
C TRP A 161 -1.12 1.44 -16.12
N LEU A 162 -1.49 0.20 -15.84
CA LEU A 162 -2.84 -0.17 -15.42
C LEU A 162 -3.25 0.55 -14.13
N GLY A 163 -2.36 0.62 -13.14
CA GLY A 163 -2.59 1.34 -11.89
C GLY A 163 -2.81 2.85 -12.11
N GLU A 164 -2.05 3.47 -13.01
CA GLU A 164 -2.24 4.86 -13.39
C GLU A 164 -3.58 5.08 -14.13
N GLN A 165 -4.00 4.17 -15.01
CA GLN A 165 -5.30 4.24 -15.69
C GLN A 165 -6.46 4.15 -14.70
N ILE A 166 -6.40 3.25 -13.70
CA ILE A 166 -7.42 3.18 -12.65
C ILE A 166 -7.49 4.51 -11.89
N THR A 167 -6.33 5.06 -11.49
CA THR A 167 -6.27 6.31 -10.73
C THR A 167 -6.86 7.50 -11.51
N GLN A 168 -6.64 7.56 -12.82
CA GLN A 168 -7.13 8.66 -13.67
C GLN A 168 -8.59 8.50 -14.09
N ARG A 169 -9.00 7.31 -14.51
CA ARG A 169 -10.31 7.04 -15.12
C ARG A 169 -11.26 6.23 -14.26
N GLY A 170 -10.74 5.52 -13.24
CA GLY A 170 -11.50 4.66 -12.36
C GLY A 170 -11.89 5.34 -11.04
N ILE A 171 -11.92 4.54 -9.99
CA ILE A 171 -12.17 4.93 -8.59
C ILE A 171 -11.03 4.40 -7.73
N GLY A 172 -10.58 5.20 -6.78
CA GLY A 172 -9.53 4.81 -5.85
C GLY A 172 -8.11 5.05 -6.36
N ASN A 173 -7.14 4.65 -5.53
CA ASN A 173 -5.74 4.59 -5.93
C ASN A 173 -5.51 3.26 -6.65
N GLY A 174 -5.22 3.31 -7.96
CA GLY A 174 -5.11 2.12 -8.80
C GLY A 174 -4.03 1.15 -8.34
N ILE A 175 -2.90 1.65 -7.85
CA ILE A 175 -1.79 0.82 -7.35
C ILE A 175 -2.23 0.06 -6.11
N SER A 176 -2.85 0.75 -5.16
CA SER A 176 -3.39 0.13 -3.94
C SER A 176 -4.48 -0.91 -4.24
N LEU A 177 -5.32 -0.66 -5.25
CA LEU A 177 -6.36 -1.58 -5.69
C LEU A 177 -5.80 -2.84 -6.38
N ILE A 178 -4.70 -2.73 -7.12
CA ILE A 178 -4.04 -3.90 -7.71
C ILE A 178 -3.45 -4.77 -6.59
N ILE A 179 -2.78 -4.19 -5.59
CA ILE A 179 -2.25 -4.91 -4.43
C ILE A 179 -3.41 -5.56 -3.66
N PHE A 180 -4.47 -4.83 -3.39
CA PHE A 180 -5.69 -5.32 -2.74
C PHE A 180 -6.26 -6.53 -3.48
N SER A 181 -6.41 -6.45 -4.80
CA SER A 181 -6.93 -7.54 -5.63
C SER A 181 -6.04 -8.78 -5.58
N GLY A 182 -4.72 -8.60 -5.52
CA GLY A 182 -3.76 -9.68 -5.33
C GLY A 182 -3.96 -10.41 -4.00
N ILE A 183 -4.05 -9.65 -2.92
CA ILE A 183 -4.24 -10.20 -1.56
C ILE A 183 -5.60 -10.90 -1.42
N VAL A 184 -6.68 -10.26 -1.86
CA VAL A 184 -8.04 -10.82 -1.77
C VAL A 184 -8.17 -12.12 -2.56
N ALA A 185 -7.46 -12.26 -3.67
CA ALA A 185 -7.51 -13.46 -4.49
C ALA A 185 -6.85 -14.69 -3.85
N GLU A 186 -5.95 -14.50 -2.86
CA GLU A 186 -5.33 -15.59 -2.12
C GLU A 186 -6.12 -15.99 -0.85
N ILE A 187 -7.10 -15.17 -0.41
CA ILE A 187 -7.93 -15.47 0.78
C ILE A 187 -8.65 -16.82 0.67
N PRO A 188 -9.33 -17.16 -0.43
CA PRO A 188 -10.03 -18.44 -0.52
C PRO A 188 -9.10 -19.64 -0.36
N ARG A 189 -7.90 -19.57 -0.95
CA ARG A 189 -6.88 -20.62 -0.82
C ARG A 189 -6.38 -20.76 0.62
N ALA A 190 -6.13 -19.63 1.30
CA ALA A 190 -5.71 -19.63 2.69
C ALA A 190 -6.79 -20.25 3.61
N LEU A 191 -8.06 -19.97 3.36
CA LEU A 191 -9.17 -20.58 4.09
C LEU A 191 -9.22 -22.10 3.91
N VAL A 192 -9.16 -22.58 2.66
CA VAL A 192 -9.17 -24.01 2.36
C VAL A 192 -8.01 -24.73 3.06
N THR A 193 -6.79 -24.20 2.95
CA THR A 193 -5.59 -24.78 3.59
C THR A 193 -5.74 -24.82 5.12
N THR A 194 -6.32 -23.78 5.73
CA THR A 194 -6.55 -23.74 7.19
C THR A 194 -7.56 -24.82 7.62
N PHE A 195 -8.64 -25.03 6.85
CA PHE A 195 -9.62 -26.08 7.14
C PHE A 195 -9.03 -27.50 6.91
N GLU A 196 -8.18 -27.69 5.90
CA GLU A 196 -7.51 -28.96 5.67
C GLU A 196 -6.57 -29.33 6.83
N LEU A 197 -5.81 -28.37 7.37
CA LEU A 197 -4.97 -28.59 8.55
C LEU A 197 -5.80 -28.92 9.81
N GLY A 198 -6.99 -28.35 9.92
CA GLY A 198 -7.94 -28.74 10.96
C GLY A 198 -8.43 -30.17 10.77
N ARG A 199 -8.73 -30.61 9.53
CA ARG A 199 -9.18 -31.96 9.20
C ARG A 199 -8.10 -33.01 9.41
N THR A 200 -6.85 -32.68 9.12
CA THR A 200 -5.68 -33.57 9.33
C THR A 200 -5.24 -33.66 10.79
N GLY A 201 -5.84 -32.87 11.70
CA GLY A 201 -5.49 -32.84 13.11
C GLY A 201 -4.20 -32.08 13.44
N ALA A 202 -3.58 -31.45 12.45
CA ALA A 202 -2.38 -30.62 12.66
C ALA A 202 -2.66 -29.38 13.51
N ILE A 203 -3.91 -28.88 13.47
CA ILE A 203 -4.40 -27.75 14.25
C ILE A 203 -5.70 -28.14 14.94
N SER A 204 -5.86 -27.84 16.25
CA SER A 204 -7.08 -28.11 16.97
C SER A 204 -8.22 -27.21 16.49
N THR A 205 -9.45 -27.72 16.50
CA THR A 205 -10.66 -26.94 16.13
C THR A 205 -10.82 -25.67 16.98
N LEU A 206 -10.47 -25.75 18.26
CA LEU A 206 -10.51 -24.58 19.17
C LEU A 206 -9.53 -23.48 18.70
N MET A 207 -8.36 -23.86 18.22
CA MET A 207 -7.37 -22.93 17.71
C MET A 207 -7.82 -22.25 16.41
N ILE A 208 -8.50 -22.98 15.53
CA ILE A 208 -9.10 -22.40 14.31
C ILE A 208 -10.13 -21.32 14.67
N ILE A 209 -11.02 -21.62 15.61
CA ILE A 209 -12.01 -20.64 16.11
C ILE A 209 -11.30 -19.43 16.71
N GLY A 210 -10.25 -19.65 17.51
CA GLY A 210 -9.42 -18.57 18.08
C GLY A 210 -8.81 -17.67 17.03
N ILE A 211 -8.25 -18.23 15.95
CA ILE A 211 -7.65 -17.49 14.83
C ILE A 211 -8.71 -16.63 14.13
N PHE A 212 -9.89 -17.19 13.81
CA PHE A 212 -10.96 -16.42 13.17
C PHE A 212 -11.48 -15.29 14.07
N THR A 213 -11.66 -15.56 15.36
CA THR A 213 -12.08 -14.54 16.33
C THR A 213 -11.06 -13.40 16.39
N LEU A 214 -9.79 -13.74 16.46
CA LEU A 214 -8.71 -12.78 16.50
C LEU A 214 -8.63 -11.96 15.21
N LEU A 215 -8.82 -12.57 14.03
CA LEU A 215 -8.88 -11.89 12.75
C LEU A 215 -10.02 -10.87 12.72
N VAL A 216 -11.23 -11.24 13.17
CA VAL A 216 -12.38 -10.32 13.23
C VAL A 216 -12.09 -9.16 14.19
N LEU A 217 -11.54 -9.43 15.38
CA LEU A 217 -11.15 -8.39 16.34
C LEU A 217 -10.09 -7.44 15.76
N THR A 218 -9.12 -7.97 15.05
CA THR A 218 -8.08 -7.16 14.38
C THR A 218 -8.70 -6.26 13.31
N ILE A 219 -9.60 -6.77 12.47
CA ILE A 219 -10.32 -5.97 11.47
C ILE A 219 -11.14 -4.86 12.15
N MET A 220 -11.87 -5.17 13.21
CA MET A 220 -12.64 -4.16 13.97
C MET A 220 -11.74 -3.08 14.54
N PHE A 221 -10.59 -3.47 15.09
CA PHE A 221 -9.61 -2.54 15.64
C PHE A 221 -9.01 -1.63 14.55
N ILE A 222 -8.65 -2.18 13.38
CA ILE A 222 -8.17 -1.40 12.23
C ILE A 222 -9.22 -0.39 11.78
N VAL A 223 -10.48 -0.82 11.58
CA VAL A 223 -11.58 0.06 11.16
C VAL A 223 -11.80 1.20 12.16
N PHE A 224 -11.74 0.89 13.46
CA PHE A 224 -11.89 1.88 14.52
C PHE A 224 -10.77 2.93 14.46
N MET A 225 -9.51 2.50 14.36
CA MET A 225 -8.34 3.39 14.33
C MET A 225 -8.28 4.25 13.05
N GLU A 226 -8.60 3.67 11.89
CA GLU A 226 -8.57 4.39 10.60
C GLU A 226 -9.70 5.41 10.45
N ARG A 227 -10.85 5.20 11.12
CA ARG A 227 -11.96 6.15 11.13
C ARG A 227 -11.86 7.19 12.24
N ALA A 228 -10.97 7.01 13.19
CA ALA A 228 -10.81 7.91 14.33
C ALA A 228 -10.16 9.24 13.89
N LEU A 229 -10.84 10.34 14.22
CA LEU A 229 -10.44 11.70 13.85
C LEU A 229 -10.33 12.58 15.09
N ARG A 230 -9.24 13.33 15.21
CA ARG A 230 -9.14 14.45 16.16
C ARG A 230 -9.68 15.72 15.51
N LYS A 231 -10.78 16.26 16.02
CA LYS A 231 -11.38 17.52 15.54
C LYS A 231 -10.80 18.68 16.32
N ILE A 232 -10.15 19.62 15.64
CA ILE A 232 -9.68 20.89 16.22
C ILE A 232 -10.68 21.97 15.87
N LEU A 233 -11.19 22.70 16.88
CA LEU A 233 -12.15 23.78 16.67
C LEU A 233 -11.46 24.98 16.02
N ILE A 234 -12.06 25.50 14.94
CA ILE A 234 -11.64 26.71 14.25
C ILE A 234 -12.82 27.68 14.25
N ASN A 235 -12.58 28.90 14.70
CA ASN A 235 -13.58 29.98 14.67
C ASN A 235 -13.24 30.93 13.54
N TYR A 236 -14.27 31.33 12.80
CA TYR A 236 -14.18 32.40 11.79
C TYR A 236 -14.88 33.66 12.34
N PRO A 237 -14.21 34.82 12.36
CA PRO A 237 -14.80 36.04 12.85
C PRO A 237 -15.96 36.47 11.97
N LYS A 238 -16.97 37.07 12.59
CA LYS A 238 -18.08 37.69 11.86
C LYS A 238 -17.56 38.90 11.09
N LYS A 239 -17.83 38.95 9.79
CA LYS A 239 -17.54 40.15 8.96
C LYS A 239 -18.83 40.92 8.72
N GLN A 240 -18.83 42.20 9.04
CA GLN A 240 -19.92 43.11 8.72
C GLN A 240 -19.68 43.70 7.34
N MET A 241 -20.58 43.46 6.40
CA MET A 241 -20.60 44.09 5.08
C MET A 241 -21.88 44.91 4.99
N GLY A 242 -21.77 46.23 5.18
CA GLY A 242 -22.91 47.11 5.27
C GLY A 242 -23.80 46.80 6.49
N ASN A 243 -25.11 46.70 6.29
CA ASN A 243 -26.07 46.38 7.34
C ASN A 243 -26.29 44.88 7.59
N LYS A 244 -25.54 44.00 6.89
CA LYS A 244 -25.66 42.56 7.05
C LYS A 244 -24.41 41.98 7.69
N MET A 245 -24.59 41.13 8.72
CA MET A 245 -23.53 40.34 9.33
C MET A 245 -23.38 39.02 8.57
N TYR A 246 -22.19 38.75 8.05
CA TYR A 246 -21.81 37.48 7.38
C TYR A 246 -20.75 36.79 8.20
N GLY A 247 -20.84 35.42 8.30
CA GLY A 247 -19.86 34.62 8.98
C GLY A 247 -20.13 34.45 10.48
N GLY A 248 -19.17 33.93 11.19
CA GLY A 248 -19.27 33.53 12.60
C GLY A 248 -19.64 32.08 12.79
N GLU A 249 -19.39 31.23 11.76
CA GLU A 249 -19.53 29.78 11.87
C GLU A 249 -18.26 29.21 12.46
N SER A 250 -18.42 28.29 13.42
CA SER A 250 -17.33 27.45 13.91
C SER A 250 -17.22 26.22 13.02
N SER A 251 -16.01 25.92 12.57
CA SER A 251 -15.69 24.73 11.79
C SER A 251 -14.70 23.87 12.54
N PHE A 252 -14.47 22.66 12.07
CA PHE A 252 -13.50 21.74 12.65
C PHE A 252 -12.45 21.35 11.62
N LEU A 253 -11.17 21.37 12.03
CA LEU A 253 -10.09 20.75 11.27
C LEU A 253 -10.00 19.28 11.69
N PRO A 254 -10.38 18.32 10.83
CA PRO A 254 -10.27 16.91 11.14
C PRO A 254 -8.83 16.44 10.87
N LEU A 255 -8.14 15.95 11.91
CA LEU A 255 -6.85 15.25 11.77
C LEU A 255 -7.07 13.76 12.00
N LYS A 256 -6.66 12.92 11.05
CA LYS A 256 -6.69 11.46 11.21
C LYS A 256 -5.66 11.04 12.28
N ILE A 257 -5.95 10.02 13.08
CA ILE A 257 -4.97 9.44 14.02
C ILE A 257 -3.84 8.80 13.23
N ASN A 258 -4.18 8.03 12.19
CA ASN A 258 -3.20 7.51 11.25
C ASN A 258 -3.19 8.39 9.98
N GLN A 259 -2.37 9.43 9.96
CA GLN A 259 -2.21 10.32 8.81
C GLN A 259 -1.42 9.65 7.67
N ALA A 260 -0.51 8.75 8.04
CA ALA A 260 0.36 8.06 7.10
C ALA A 260 -0.33 6.89 6.37
N GLY A 261 -1.48 6.40 6.87
CA GLY A 261 -2.20 5.25 6.30
C GLY A 261 -1.37 3.96 6.34
N VAL A 262 -1.47 3.16 5.31
CA VAL A 262 -0.79 1.85 5.16
C VAL A 262 0.65 1.99 4.64
N ILE A 263 0.99 3.12 4.05
CA ILE A 263 2.24 3.34 3.31
C ILE A 263 3.49 2.98 4.14
N PRO A 264 3.62 3.37 5.42
CA PRO A 264 4.78 3.03 6.23
C PRO A 264 5.03 1.52 6.38
N ALA A 265 3.96 0.75 6.54
CA ALA A 265 4.07 -0.71 6.68
C ALA A 265 4.54 -1.37 5.37
N ILE A 266 4.03 -0.88 4.22
CA ILE A 266 4.48 -1.32 2.90
C ILE A 266 5.95 -0.95 2.68
N PHE A 267 6.36 0.25 3.09
CA PHE A 267 7.73 0.73 2.94
C PHE A 267 8.71 -0.09 3.79
N ALA A 268 8.36 -0.35 5.05
CA ALA A 268 9.18 -1.17 5.93
C ALA A 268 9.36 -2.59 5.38
N SER A 269 8.27 -3.22 4.92
CA SER A 269 8.34 -4.56 4.31
C SER A 269 9.17 -4.56 3.02
N ALA A 270 8.98 -3.60 2.12
CA ALA A 270 9.72 -3.51 0.87
C ALA A 270 11.23 -3.28 1.10
N LEU A 271 11.60 -2.48 2.11
CA LEU A 271 13.00 -2.23 2.45
C LEU A 271 13.68 -3.47 3.01
N LEU A 272 12.99 -4.24 3.86
CA LEU A 272 13.52 -5.50 4.40
C LEU A 272 13.69 -6.58 3.34
N LEU A 273 12.92 -6.50 2.26
CA LEU A 273 13.01 -7.44 1.14
C LEU A 273 14.20 -7.17 0.20
N LEU A 274 14.72 -5.95 0.16
CA LEU A 274 15.87 -5.61 -0.70
C LEU A 274 17.13 -6.45 -0.38
N PRO A 275 17.61 -6.57 0.88
CA PRO A 275 18.79 -7.40 1.17
C PRO A 275 18.63 -8.85 0.77
N ILE A 276 17.40 -9.38 0.86
CA ILE A 276 17.11 -10.79 0.56
C ILE A 276 17.07 -11.03 -0.95
N THR A 277 16.54 -10.09 -1.74
CA THR A 277 16.64 -10.18 -3.20
C THR A 277 18.10 -10.14 -3.66
N PHE A 278 18.95 -9.35 -3.00
CA PHE A 278 20.38 -9.32 -3.27
C PHE A 278 21.11 -10.61 -2.84
N SER A 279 20.64 -11.31 -1.79
CA SER A 279 21.25 -12.59 -1.35
C SER A 279 21.07 -13.71 -2.36
N ASN A 280 20.06 -13.65 -3.20
CA ASN A 280 19.82 -14.61 -4.29
C ASN A 280 20.78 -14.42 -5.50
N PHE A 281 21.51 -13.29 -5.55
CA PHE A 281 22.61 -13.13 -6.49
C PHE A 281 23.83 -13.90 -5.97
N ASN A 282 24.13 -15.06 -6.48
CA ASN A 282 25.35 -15.91 -6.41
C ASN A 282 26.50 -15.54 -5.42
N PHE A 283 26.23 -14.76 -4.35
CA PHE A 283 27.13 -14.60 -3.21
C PHE A 283 27.04 -15.78 -2.24
N SER A 284 26.27 -16.81 -2.61
CA SER A 284 25.90 -17.98 -1.78
C SER A 284 27.04 -18.99 -1.51
N THR A 285 28.28 -18.71 -1.90
CA THR A 285 29.43 -19.57 -1.55
C THR A 285 30.06 -19.22 -0.20
N ASN A 286 29.69 -18.09 0.42
CA ASN A 286 30.20 -17.71 1.74
C ASN A 286 29.22 -18.13 2.85
N GLU A 287 29.60 -19.09 3.68
CA GLU A 287 28.84 -19.54 4.87
C GLU A 287 28.45 -18.39 5.80
N THR A 288 29.28 -17.37 5.92
CA THR A 288 29.00 -16.15 6.68
C THR A 288 27.78 -15.38 6.15
N PHE A 289 27.60 -15.32 4.84
CA PHE A 289 26.47 -14.62 4.24
C PHE A 289 25.17 -15.40 4.40
N LEU A 290 25.21 -16.73 4.29
CA LEU A 290 24.07 -17.62 4.56
C LEU A 290 23.62 -17.50 6.03
N ASN A 291 24.56 -17.44 6.95
CA ASN A 291 24.27 -17.25 8.37
C ASN A 291 23.66 -15.87 8.65
N ILE A 292 24.14 -14.80 8.02
CA ILE A 292 23.56 -13.47 8.14
C ILE A 292 22.14 -13.44 7.56
N SER A 293 21.91 -14.04 6.39
CA SER A 293 20.58 -14.05 5.77
C SER A 293 19.54 -14.84 6.59
N SER A 294 19.95 -15.85 7.35
CA SER A 294 19.05 -16.59 8.24
C SER A 294 18.48 -15.74 9.38
N TYR A 295 19.25 -14.78 9.90
CA TYR A 295 18.75 -13.83 10.92
C TYR A 295 17.71 -12.83 10.40
N PHE A 296 17.69 -12.58 9.08
CA PHE A 296 16.68 -11.75 8.41
C PHE A 296 15.45 -12.55 7.97
N SER A 297 15.39 -13.85 8.30
CA SER A 297 14.24 -14.69 7.98
C SER A 297 13.01 -14.29 8.81
N GLN A 298 11.82 -14.45 8.23
CA GLN A 298 10.54 -14.21 8.87
C GLN A 298 10.41 -15.03 10.17
N GLY A 299 9.89 -14.41 11.24
CA GLY A 299 9.75 -15.03 12.55
C GLY A 299 10.99 -14.92 13.45
N GLN A 300 12.13 -14.41 12.95
CA GLN A 300 13.30 -14.15 13.78
C GLN A 300 13.15 -12.85 14.58
N PRO A 301 13.65 -12.78 15.84
CA PRO A 301 13.55 -11.58 16.67
C PRO A 301 14.17 -10.33 16.04
N LEU A 302 15.30 -10.50 15.34
CA LEU A 302 15.99 -9.40 14.66
C LEU A 302 15.13 -8.84 13.51
N TYR A 303 14.50 -9.71 12.72
CA TYR A 303 13.58 -9.30 11.68
C TYR A 303 12.41 -8.48 12.25
N MET A 304 11.78 -8.98 13.33
CA MET A 304 10.66 -8.29 13.98
C MET A 304 11.07 -6.92 14.53
N LEU A 305 12.27 -6.80 15.11
CA LEU A 305 12.78 -5.54 15.64
C LEU A 305 13.04 -4.53 14.52
N LEU A 306 13.70 -4.96 13.45
CA LEU A 306 13.97 -4.12 12.27
C LEU A 306 12.67 -3.69 11.58
N TYR A 307 11.70 -4.60 11.49
CA TYR A 307 10.40 -4.32 10.91
C TYR A 307 9.63 -3.29 11.75
N ALA A 308 9.58 -3.45 13.07
CA ALA A 308 8.97 -2.50 14.00
C ALA A 308 9.62 -1.10 13.90
N SER A 309 10.96 -1.06 13.96
CA SER A 309 11.71 0.20 13.86
C SER A 309 11.50 0.88 12.51
N GLY A 310 11.45 0.10 11.42
CA GLY A 310 11.15 0.58 10.08
C GLY A 310 9.75 1.19 10.00
N ILE A 311 8.71 0.53 10.53
CA ILE A 311 7.35 1.06 10.55
C ILE A 311 7.29 2.38 11.30
N ILE A 312 7.90 2.46 12.50
CA ILE A 312 7.93 3.69 13.30
C ILE A 312 8.62 4.81 12.53
N PHE A 313 9.83 4.55 12.01
CA PHE A 313 10.60 5.52 11.23
C PHE A 313 9.80 6.06 10.03
N PHE A 314 9.26 5.17 9.20
CA PHE A 314 8.50 5.59 8.02
C PHE A 314 7.18 6.28 8.36
N THR A 315 6.55 5.97 9.50
CA THR A 315 5.33 6.66 9.94
C THR A 315 5.61 8.13 10.24
N PHE A 316 6.67 8.42 11.01
CA PHE A 316 7.07 9.80 11.30
C PHE A 316 7.54 10.52 10.03
N PHE A 317 8.39 9.86 9.25
CA PHE A 317 8.93 10.41 8.01
C PHE A 317 7.81 10.76 7.01
N TYR A 318 6.89 9.85 6.77
CA TYR A 318 5.81 10.06 5.80
C TYR A 318 4.82 11.14 6.28
N THR A 319 4.50 11.16 7.56
CA THR A 319 3.64 12.20 8.13
C THR A 319 4.25 13.59 7.95
N SER A 320 5.55 13.76 8.20
CA SER A 320 6.25 15.04 8.04
C SER A 320 6.29 15.54 6.58
N ILE A 321 6.33 14.62 5.60
CA ILE A 321 6.32 14.99 4.17
C ILE A 321 4.90 15.31 3.68
N THR A 322 3.90 14.57 4.18
CA THR A 322 2.53 14.67 3.68
C THR A 322 1.79 15.88 4.25
N PHE A 323 2.03 16.20 5.50
CA PHE A 323 1.36 17.29 6.20
C PHE A 323 2.36 18.38 6.60
N ASN A 324 2.10 19.61 6.11
CA ASN A 324 2.90 20.77 6.44
C ASN A 324 2.11 21.69 7.41
N PRO A 325 2.48 21.72 8.71
CA PRO A 325 1.79 22.53 9.71
C PRO A 325 1.84 24.03 9.40
N ASN A 326 2.97 24.53 8.86
CA ASN A 326 3.16 25.93 8.51
C ASN A 326 2.20 26.37 7.40
N GLU A 327 2.11 25.60 6.32
CA GLU A 327 1.20 25.88 5.21
C GLU A 327 -0.26 25.86 5.66
N THR A 328 -0.63 24.92 6.54
CA THR A 328 -1.97 24.82 7.11
C THR A 328 -2.29 26.04 7.97
N ALA A 329 -1.36 26.48 8.84
CA ALA A 329 -1.52 27.65 9.68
C ALA A 329 -1.63 28.96 8.86
N ASP A 330 -0.81 29.09 7.81
CA ASP A 330 -0.86 30.23 6.88
C ASP A 330 -2.18 30.27 6.10
N ASN A 331 -2.68 29.12 5.66
CA ASN A 331 -3.97 29.03 4.98
C ASN A 331 -5.11 29.43 5.94
N LEU A 332 -5.11 28.92 7.18
CA LEU A 332 -6.07 29.35 8.19
C LEU A 332 -6.04 30.87 8.41
N ARG A 333 -4.84 31.45 8.53
CA ARG A 333 -4.66 32.91 8.69
C ARG A 333 -5.19 33.68 7.49
N LYS A 334 -4.90 33.24 6.26
CA LYS A 334 -5.39 33.88 5.01
C LYS A 334 -6.91 33.90 4.93
N TYR A 335 -7.57 32.82 5.36
CA TYR A 335 -9.03 32.73 5.38
C TYR A 335 -9.68 33.34 6.62
N GLY A 336 -8.88 33.89 7.54
CA GLY A 336 -9.37 34.54 8.76
C GLY A 336 -9.80 33.54 9.85
N GLY A 337 -9.47 32.26 9.72
CA GLY A 337 -9.75 31.28 10.75
C GLY A 337 -8.70 31.31 11.86
N PHE A 338 -9.12 31.12 13.11
CA PHE A 338 -8.22 31.02 14.25
C PHE A 338 -8.65 29.91 15.21
N ILE A 339 -7.69 29.37 15.92
CA ILE A 339 -7.93 28.41 17.00
C ILE A 339 -8.13 29.19 18.29
N PRO A 340 -9.24 28.97 19.04
CA PRO A 340 -9.47 29.66 20.30
C PRO A 340 -8.31 29.53 21.26
N GLY A 341 -7.83 30.67 21.79
CA GLY A 341 -6.70 30.73 22.75
C GLY A 341 -5.30 30.69 22.13
N ILE A 342 -5.15 30.62 20.80
CA ILE A 342 -3.85 30.55 20.11
C ILE A 342 -3.74 31.67 19.10
N ARG A 343 -2.57 32.32 19.05
CA ARG A 343 -2.32 33.39 18.07
C ARG A 343 -2.23 32.80 16.64
N PRO A 344 -2.91 33.39 15.65
CA PRO A 344 -2.79 32.99 14.25
C PRO A 344 -1.36 33.15 13.73
N GLY A 345 -0.87 32.18 12.97
CA GLY A 345 0.47 32.15 12.39
C GLY A 345 1.36 31.07 13.02
N GLU A 346 2.59 31.41 13.38
CA GLU A 346 3.61 30.47 13.87
C GLU A 346 3.18 29.68 15.11
N SER A 347 2.53 30.35 16.09
CA SER A 347 2.00 29.66 17.28
C SER A 347 0.92 28.62 16.94
N THR A 348 0.12 28.87 15.91
CA THR A 348 -0.86 27.88 15.39
C THR A 348 -0.16 26.71 14.72
N ALA A 349 0.92 26.95 13.96
CA ALA A 349 1.71 25.90 13.33
C ALA A 349 2.34 24.98 14.39
N LEU A 350 2.98 25.54 15.42
CA LEU A 350 3.58 24.78 16.54
C LEU A 350 2.53 23.96 17.30
N TYR A 351 1.35 24.49 17.51
CA TYR A 351 0.25 23.77 18.17
C TYR A 351 -0.22 22.56 17.34
N ILE A 352 -0.42 22.77 16.03
CA ILE A 352 -0.83 21.72 15.10
C ILE A 352 0.27 20.64 15.04
N ASP A 353 1.54 21.03 14.96
CA ASP A 353 2.70 20.12 14.91
C ASP A 353 2.79 19.24 16.17
N ASN A 354 2.60 19.84 17.35
CA ASN A 354 2.59 19.10 18.64
C ASN A 354 1.44 18.07 18.68
N ILE A 355 0.25 18.42 18.20
CA ILE A 355 -0.88 17.48 18.11
C ILE A 355 -0.54 16.37 17.10
N LEU A 356 0.00 16.74 15.94
CA LEU A 356 0.35 15.81 14.88
C LEU A 356 1.38 14.78 15.36
N THR A 357 2.43 15.22 16.06
CA THR A 357 3.45 14.34 16.64
C THR A 357 2.84 13.33 17.60
N LYS A 358 1.94 13.76 18.49
CA LYS A 358 1.23 12.85 19.41
C LYS A 358 0.34 11.85 18.67
N LEU A 359 -0.41 12.31 17.65
CA LEU A 359 -1.23 11.42 16.83
C LEU A 359 -0.38 10.43 16.04
N THR A 360 0.74 10.88 15.48
CA THR A 360 1.69 10.02 14.75
C THR A 360 2.29 8.96 15.65
N THR A 361 2.60 9.27 16.91
CA THR A 361 3.10 8.29 17.89
C THR A 361 2.05 7.20 18.15
N ILE A 362 0.78 7.58 18.34
CA ILE A 362 -0.32 6.62 18.52
C ILE A 362 -0.50 5.79 17.25
N GLY A 363 -0.47 6.43 16.07
CA GLY A 363 -0.55 5.77 14.77
C GLY A 363 0.60 4.78 14.53
N ALA A 364 1.83 5.14 14.86
CA ALA A 364 3.00 4.27 14.72
C ALA A 364 2.89 3.03 15.63
N LEU A 365 2.48 3.22 16.89
CA LEU A 365 2.23 2.14 17.83
C LEU A 365 1.16 1.17 17.35
N TYR A 366 0.05 1.73 16.88
CA TYR A 366 -1.05 0.97 16.29
C TYR A 366 -0.59 0.13 15.09
N LEU A 367 0.10 0.76 14.11
CA LEU A 367 0.61 0.07 12.91
C LEU A 367 1.58 -1.05 13.28
N THR A 368 2.52 -0.77 14.19
CA THR A 368 3.49 -1.75 14.66
C THR A 368 2.80 -2.95 15.31
N LEU A 369 1.83 -2.71 16.18
CA LEU A 369 1.08 -3.78 16.86
C LEU A 369 0.33 -4.65 15.86
N VAL A 370 -0.41 -4.04 14.92
CA VAL A 370 -1.19 -4.77 13.91
C VAL A 370 -0.30 -5.57 12.96
N CYS A 371 0.87 -5.03 12.59
CA CYS A 371 1.79 -5.70 11.67
C CYS A 371 2.58 -6.83 12.34
N LEU A 372 3.02 -6.67 13.61
CA LEU A 372 3.80 -7.67 14.32
C LEU A 372 2.98 -8.83 14.86
N MET A 373 1.69 -8.61 15.17
CA MET A 373 0.82 -9.63 15.76
C MET A 373 0.76 -10.94 14.94
N PRO A 374 0.52 -10.92 13.61
CA PRO A 374 0.54 -12.14 12.82
C PRO A 374 1.94 -12.76 12.68
N GLU A 375 2.99 -11.94 12.63
CA GLU A 375 4.38 -12.43 12.60
C GLU A 375 4.72 -13.23 13.85
N PHE A 376 4.27 -12.76 15.02
CA PHE A 376 4.42 -13.48 16.28
C PHE A 376 3.63 -14.80 16.29
N LEU A 377 2.44 -14.84 15.69
CA LEU A 377 1.64 -16.06 15.58
C LEU A 377 2.30 -17.09 14.65
N ILE A 378 2.83 -16.66 13.50
CA ILE A 378 3.55 -17.52 12.56
C ILE A 378 4.81 -18.09 13.18
N ALA A 379 5.53 -17.33 14.00
CA ALA A 379 6.74 -17.76 14.68
C ALA A 379 6.49 -18.88 15.71
N ASN A 380 5.35 -18.84 16.41
CA ASN A 380 5.06 -19.76 17.51
C ASN A 380 4.15 -20.95 17.13
N TYR A 381 3.38 -20.82 16.06
CA TYR A 381 2.41 -21.84 15.64
C TYR A 381 2.57 -22.19 14.16
N PRO A 382 2.41 -23.47 13.77
CA PRO A 382 2.47 -23.90 12.39
C PRO A 382 1.20 -23.53 11.62
N ILE A 383 0.86 -22.24 11.64
CA ILE A 383 -0.34 -21.74 10.98
C ILE A 383 0.07 -21.35 9.56
N PRO A 384 -0.62 -21.84 8.52
CA PRO A 384 -0.42 -21.37 7.15
C PRO A 384 -1.09 -20.00 6.97
N PHE A 385 -0.68 -19.03 7.80
CA PHE A 385 -1.26 -17.70 7.76
C PHE A 385 -0.60 -16.91 6.62
N TYR A 386 -1.17 -17.01 5.43
CA TYR A 386 -0.81 -16.17 4.29
C TYR A 386 -1.28 -14.71 4.44
N LEU A 387 -2.09 -14.40 5.46
CA LEU A 387 -2.57 -13.07 5.76
C LEU A 387 -1.67 -12.41 6.82
N GLY A 388 -0.47 -11.98 6.43
CA GLY A 388 0.38 -11.15 7.28
C GLY A 388 -0.33 -9.86 7.72
N GLY A 389 0.13 -9.22 8.81
CA GLY A 389 -0.47 -8.00 9.33
C GLY A 389 -0.59 -6.87 8.33
N THR A 390 0.41 -6.71 7.46
CA THR A 390 0.37 -5.77 6.34
C THR A 390 -0.75 -6.08 5.36
N SER A 391 -0.99 -7.35 5.04
CA SER A 391 -2.01 -7.75 4.07
C SER A 391 -3.41 -7.42 4.57
N ILE A 392 -3.73 -7.74 5.84
CA ILE A 392 -5.02 -7.40 6.45
C ILE A 392 -5.21 -5.89 6.49
N LEU A 393 -4.18 -5.16 6.90
CA LEU A 393 -4.21 -3.71 7.00
C LEU A 393 -4.44 -3.06 5.63
N ILE A 394 -3.75 -3.53 4.58
CA ILE A 394 -3.96 -3.06 3.20
C ILE A 394 -5.39 -3.32 2.75
N VAL A 395 -5.90 -4.54 2.97
CA VAL A 395 -7.27 -4.91 2.56
C VAL A 395 -8.31 -3.99 3.21
N VAL A 396 -8.22 -3.78 4.51
CA VAL A 396 -9.18 -2.96 5.24
C VAL A 396 -9.09 -1.48 4.85
N VAL A 397 -7.88 -0.91 4.80
CA VAL A 397 -7.70 0.52 4.52
C VAL A 397 -8.07 0.85 3.07
N VAL A 398 -7.66 0.03 2.10
CA VAL A 398 -8.03 0.25 0.69
C VAL A 398 -9.53 0.12 0.49
N ALA A 399 -10.19 -0.83 1.18
CA ALA A 399 -11.64 -0.94 1.15
C ALA A 399 -12.32 0.32 1.72
N ILE A 400 -11.88 0.82 2.89
CA ILE A 400 -12.41 2.04 3.50
C ILE A 400 -12.22 3.24 2.56
N ASP A 401 -11.03 3.44 2.02
CA ASP A 401 -10.73 4.56 1.14
C ASP A 401 -11.56 4.50 -0.15
N THR A 402 -11.73 3.30 -0.73
CA THR A 402 -12.54 3.12 -1.94
C THR A 402 -14.02 3.42 -1.67
N VAL A 403 -14.58 2.89 -0.57
CA VAL A 403 -15.97 3.15 -0.16
C VAL A 403 -16.18 4.65 0.10
N THR A 404 -15.25 5.29 0.80
CA THR A 404 -15.32 6.73 1.09
C THR A 404 -15.31 7.57 -0.19
N GLN A 405 -14.47 7.22 -1.17
CA GLN A 405 -14.44 7.92 -2.46
C GLN A 405 -15.73 7.71 -3.25
N VAL A 406 -16.31 6.51 -3.24
CA VAL A 406 -17.61 6.23 -3.86
C VAL A 406 -18.70 7.07 -3.20
N GLN A 407 -18.76 7.09 -1.86
CA GLN A 407 -19.74 7.86 -1.10
C GLN A 407 -19.62 9.36 -1.38
N THR A 408 -18.41 9.91 -1.38
CA THR A 408 -18.17 11.34 -1.65
C THR A 408 -18.65 11.73 -3.04
N ARG A 409 -18.40 10.90 -4.07
CA ARG A 409 -18.89 11.13 -5.43
C ARG A 409 -20.41 11.00 -5.54
N LEU A 410 -21.03 10.06 -4.84
CA LEU A 410 -22.48 9.93 -4.78
C LEU A 410 -23.12 11.17 -4.16
N MET A 411 -22.59 11.65 -3.03
CA MET A 411 -23.11 12.86 -2.37
C MET A 411 -22.94 14.08 -3.26
N SER A 412 -21.80 14.28 -3.90
CA SER A 412 -21.56 15.38 -4.85
C SER A 412 -22.60 15.36 -5.99
N SER A 413 -22.88 14.18 -6.55
CA SER A 413 -23.90 13.99 -7.60
C SER A 413 -25.31 14.37 -7.11
N GLN A 414 -25.67 13.97 -5.88
CA GLN A 414 -26.97 14.31 -5.28
C GLN A 414 -27.12 15.81 -5.02
N TYR A 415 -26.07 16.49 -4.53
CA TYR A 415 -26.08 17.94 -4.32
C TYR A 415 -26.27 18.71 -5.63
N GLU A 416 -25.60 18.33 -6.70
CA GLU A 416 -25.79 18.97 -8.00
C GLU A 416 -27.22 18.81 -8.53
N GLN A 417 -27.84 17.64 -8.29
CA GLN A 417 -29.24 17.41 -8.66
C GLN A 417 -30.20 18.31 -7.90
N LEU A 418 -29.96 18.51 -6.60
CA LEU A 418 -30.77 19.42 -5.77
C LEU A 418 -30.63 20.87 -6.23
N ILE A 419 -29.42 21.33 -6.51
CA ILE A 419 -29.17 22.69 -7.02
C ILE A 419 -29.85 22.92 -8.38
N LYS A 420 -29.79 21.92 -9.29
CA LYS A 420 -30.48 22.02 -10.58
C LYS A 420 -32.00 22.08 -10.43
N LYS A 421 -32.59 21.23 -9.56
CA LYS A 421 -34.02 21.28 -9.26
C LYS A 421 -34.47 22.64 -8.70
N THR A 422 -33.66 23.25 -7.84
CA THR A 422 -33.97 24.55 -7.23
C THR A 422 -33.84 25.71 -8.23
N LYS A 423 -32.93 25.61 -9.24
CA LYS A 423 -32.80 26.61 -10.31
C LYS A 423 -33.91 26.55 -11.38
N PHE A 424 -34.54 25.39 -11.60
CA PHE A 424 -35.64 25.21 -12.55
C PHE A 424 -37.03 25.38 -11.92
N GLY A 425 -37.10 25.60 -10.62
CA GLY A 425 -38.35 25.84 -9.88
C GLY A 425 -38.65 27.34 -9.58
N LYS A 426 -37.97 28.26 -10.29
CA LYS A 426 -38.30 29.71 -10.29
C LYS A 426 -38.70 30.13 -11.66
#